data_e916a1900337a369bce96717426b7098
#
_entry.id   e916a1900337a369bce96717426b7098
#
_cell.length_a   1.000
_cell.length_b   1.000
_cell.length_c   1.000
_cell.angle_alpha   90.00
_cell.angle_beta   90.00
_cell.angle_gamma   90.00
#
_symmetry.space_group_name_H-M   'P 1'
#
loop_
_entity.id
_entity.type
_entity.pdbx_description
1 polymer ?
#
loop_
_entity_poly.entity_id
_entity_poly.type
_entity_poly.pdbx_seq_one_letter_code
_entity_poly.pdbx_strand_id
1 'polypeptide(L)'
;MTAPILSFDNVAFRYGDMPVLDGISIDIPRGAITCLMGPSGCGKSTLIAMAAGLLTPESGVLRRADGCRTAPMFQDPLLLPWRDALSNVAFGLKAEPIPAAERVERARTVLEETGLSGAELAKFPHQLSGGMRQRVALARALAVAPDLLLLDEPFRALDPPLARRMHARVRRVIEERHATALIVTHDAREAVRIADRVVLLSAAPGRIRAFRELPDRPETRTAAEIAELAEELDALADGELPVRPHPRVGQK
;
A
#
# COMPACT_ATOMS: atom_id res chain seq x y z
N MET A 1 -10.75 -20.00 9.05
CA MET A 1 -10.25 -18.75 8.46
C MET A 1 -9.18 -18.21 9.39
N THR A 2 -8.00 -17.88 8.88
CA THR A 2 -6.91 -17.27 9.67
C THR A 2 -7.29 -15.85 10.07
N ALA A 3 -6.94 -15.42 11.30
CA ALA A 3 -7.18 -14.06 11.77
C ALA A 3 -6.52 -13.00 10.84
N PRO A 4 -7.17 -11.86 10.60
CA PRO A 4 -6.62 -10.80 9.78
C PRO A 4 -5.30 -10.26 10.37
N ILE A 5 -4.43 -9.72 9.53
CA ILE A 5 -3.18 -9.08 9.99
C ILE A 5 -3.45 -7.69 10.58
N LEU A 6 -4.48 -7.01 10.07
CA LEU A 6 -4.92 -5.69 10.47
C LEU A 6 -6.44 -5.63 10.39
N SER A 7 -7.07 -5.02 11.39
CA SER A 7 -8.53 -4.86 11.48
C SER A 7 -8.87 -3.45 11.94
N PHE A 8 -9.74 -2.78 11.22
CA PHE A 8 -10.41 -1.57 11.65
C PHE A 8 -11.82 -1.96 12.05
N ASP A 9 -12.28 -1.55 13.23
CA ASP A 9 -13.60 -1.86 13.77
C ASP A 9 -14.30 -0.57 14.20
N ASN A 10 -15.26 -0.13 13.39
CA ASN A 10 -16.03 1.10 13.56
C ASN A 10 -15.15 2.35 13.80
N VAL A 11 -14.05 2.47 13.06
CA VAL A 11 -13.06 3.54 13.24
C VAL A 11 -13.59 4.85 12.69
N ALA A 12 -13.51 5.90 13.52
CA ALA A 12 -13.74 7.28 13.12
C ALA A 12 -12.54 8.16 13.48
N PHE A 13 -12.37 9.24 12.71
CA PHE A 13 -11.26 10.17 12.90
C PHE A 13 -11.55 11.55 12.32
N ARG A 14 -11.03 12.59 12.98
CA ARG A 14 -11.06 13.98 12.50
C ARG A 14 -9.73 14.69 12.72
N TYR A 15 -9.45 15.68 11.89
CA TYR A 15 -8.40 16.67 12.13
C TYR A 15 -9.04 17.94 12.68
N GLY A 16 -8.89 18.18 13.98
CA GLY A 16 -9.65 19.25 14.67
C GLY A 16 -11.15 18.99 14.52
N ASP A 17 -11.89 19.95 13.98
CA ASP A 17 -13.34 19.83 13.77
C ASP A 17 -13.73 19.16 12.44
N MET A 18 -12.76 18.88 11.56
CA MET A 18 -13.01 18.32 10.23
C MET A 18 -13.08 16.79 10.27
N PRO A 19 -14.26 16.17 10.08
CA PRO A 19 -14.39 14.73 10.04
C PRO A 19 -13.75 14.18 8.75
N VAL A 20 -12.92 13.13 8.89
CA VAL A 20 -12.18 12.51 7.79
C VAL A 20 -12.62 11.07 7.56
N LEU A 21 -12.81 10.31 8.63
CA LEU A 21 -13.28 8.93 8.58
C LEU A 21 -14.50 8.77 9.49
N ASP A 22 -15.46 7.97 9.05
CA ASP A 22 -16.69 7.73 9.80
C ASP A 22 -17.14 6.27 9.70
N GLY A 23 -16.93 5.52 10.78
CA GLY A 23 -17.40 4.15 10.94
C GLY A 23 -16.74 3.14 10.01
N ILE A 24 -15.43 3.25 9.77
CA ILE A 24 -14.67 2.32 8.93
C ILE A 24 -14.54 0.97 9.64
N SER A 25 -15.10 -0.08 9.02
CA SER A 25 -14.95 -1.47 9.47
C SER A 25 -14.43 -2.33 8.32
N ILE A 26 -13.17 -2.77 8.42
CA ILE A 26 -12.49 -3.56 7.38
C ILE A 26 -11.44 -4.47 7.98
N ASP A 27 -11.40 -5.71 7.48
CA ASP A 27 -10.35 -6.69 7.78
C ASP A 27 -9.39 -6.82 6.60
N ILE A 28 -8.10 -6.76 6.88
CA ILE A 28 -7.02 -6.99 5.92
C ILE A 28 -6.51 -8.41 6.14
N PRO A 29 -6.83 -9.34 5.24
CA PRO A 29 -6.44 -10.75 5.39
C PRO A 29 -4.95 -10.94 5.13
N ARG A 30 -4.39 -11.97 5.76
CA ARG A 30 -2.98 -12.35 5.57
C ARG A 30 -2.73 -12.88 4.15
N GLY A 31 -1.54 -12.58 3.63
CA GLY A 31 -1.06 -13.12 2.36
C GLY A 31 -1.75 -12.57 1.11
N ALA A 32 -2.49 -11.47 1.25
CA ALA A 32 -3.24 -10.85 0.17
C ALA A 32 -2.90 -9.36 -0.01
N ILE A 33 -3.17 -8.83 -1.18
CA ILE A 33 -3.09 -7.41 -1.49
C ILE A 33 -4.50 -6.82 -1.46
N THR A 34 -4.73 -5.88 -0.55
CA THR A 34 -5.96 -5.08 -0.50
C THR A 34 -5.67 -3.68 -1.02
N CYS A 35 -6.40 -3.22 -2.04
CA CYS A 35 -6.35 -1.85 -2.50
C CYS A 35 -7.47 -1.00 -1.88
N LEU A 36 -7.13 0.19 -1.40
CA LEU A 36 -8.08 1.24 -0.99
C LEU A 36 -8.20 2.24 -2.14
N MET A 37 -9.41 2.44 -2.64
CA MET A 37 -9.73 3.43 -3.65
C MET A 37 -10.77 4.42 -3.13
N GLY A 38 -10.87 5.57 -3.79
CA GLY A 38 -11.84 6.62 -3.48
C GLY A 38 -11.30 8.00 -3.83
N PRO A 39 -12.16 9.04 -3.77
CA PRO A 39 -11.78 10.40 -4.14
C PRO A 39 -10.66 10.96 -3.26
N SER A 40 -10.01 12.02 -3.75
CA SER A 40 -9.00 12.74 -2.97
C SER A 40 -9.61 13.31 -1.69
N GLY A 41 -8.85 13.24 -0.59
CA GLY A 41 -9.31 13.73 0.71
C GLY A 41 -10.27 12.82 1.48
N CYS A 42 -10.66 11.65 0.97
CA CYS A 42 -11.58 10.74 1.66
C CYS A 42 -10.96 9.93 2.82
N GLY A 43 -9.68 10.16 3.17
CA GLY A 43 -9.05 9.55 4.34
C GLY A 43 -8.20 8.31 4.08
N LYS A 44 -7.87 7.94 2.84
CA LYS A 44 -7.02 6.77 2.51
C LYS A 44 -5.64 6.86 3.18
N SER A 45 -4.96 7.99 3.03
CA SER A 45 -3.64 8.22 3.66
C SER A 45 -3.74 8.24 5.19
N THR A 46 -4.88 8.67 5.74
CA THR A 46 -5.16 8.62 7.19
C THR A 46 -5.26 7.17 7.66
N LEU A 47 -5.91 6.28 6.90
CA LEU A 47 -5.96 4.84 7.20
C LEU A 47 -4.55 4.21 7.14
N ILE A 48 -3.73 4.57 6.15
CA ILE A 48 -2.32 4.14 6.09
C ILE A 48 -1.54 4.63 7.30
N ALA A 49 -1.69 5.89 7.70
CA ALA A 49 -1.00 6.45 8.86
C ALA A 49 -1.43 5.77 10.18
N MET A 50 -2.71 5.43 10.33
CA MET A 50 -3.19 4.61 11.46
C MET A 50 -2.63 3.20 11.43
N ALA A 51 -2.66 2.53 10.28
CA ALA A 51 -2.08 1.21 10.10
C ALA A 51 -0.58 1.17 10.41
N ALA A 52 0.13 2.26 10.13
CA ALA A 52 1.53 2.45 10.49
C ALA A 52 1.77 2.77 11.98
N GLY A 53 0.71 3.05 12.75
CA GLY A 53 0.80 3.44 14.17
C GLY A 53 1.17 4.89 14.40
N LEU A 54 1.03 5.75 13.39
CA LEU A 54 1.32 7.19 13.49
C LEU A 54 0.12 8.01 13.94
N LEU A 55 -1.09 7.48 13.78
CA LEU A 55 -2.33 8.08 14.24
C LEU A 55 -3.14 7.07 15.04
N THR A 56 -3.87 7.57 16.03
CA THR A 56 -4.81 6.78 16.82
C THR A 56 -6.23 7.17 16.41
N PRO A 57 -7.17 6.25 16.22
CA PRO A 57 -8.55 6.58 15.94
C PRO A 57 -9.17 7.37 17.10
N GLU A 58 -10.09 8.28 16.79
CA GLU A 58 -10.88 9.03 17.80
C GLU A 58 -11.90 8.09 18.46
N SER A 59 -12.50 7.19 17.69
CA SER A 59 -13.37 6.13 18.19
C SER A 59 -13.22 4.86 17.36
N GLY A 60 -13.75 3.75 17.86
CA GLY A 60 -13.56 2.44 17.29
C GLY A 60 -12.24 1.81 17.73
N VAL A 61 -11.89 0.70 17.12
CA VAL A 61 -10.69 -0.08 17.48
C VAL A 61 -9.89 -0.44 16.27
N LEU A 62 -8.58 -0.21 16.33
CA LEU A 62 -7.60 -0.73 15.38
C LEU A 62 -6.86 -1.89 16.04
N ARG A 63 -6.90 -3.07 15.43
CA ARG A 63 -6.15 -4.24 15.88
C ARG A 63 -5.14 -4.62 14.82
N ARG A 64 -3.91 -4.85 15.23
CA ARG A 64 -2.84 -5.39 14.40
C ARG A 64 -2.30 -6.65 15.05
N ALA A 65 -1.95 -7.65 14.25
CA ALA A 65 -1.37 -8.89 14.75
C ALA A 65 -0.11 -8.63 15.59
N ASP A 66 0.04 -9.36 16.67
CA ASP A 66 1.20 -9.22 17.56
C ASP A 66 2.50 -9.53 16.82
N GLY A 67 3.54 -8.74 17.09
CA GLY A 67 4.85 -8.86 16.45
C GLY A 67 4.88 -8.52 14.96
N CYS A 68 3.77 -8.03 14.38
CA CYS A 68 3.70 -7.67 12.98
C CYS A 68 4.64 -6.50 12.63
N ARG A 69 5.63 -6.76 11.77
CA ARG A 69 6.52 -5.74 11.23
C ARG A 69 5.83 -5.01 10.09
N THR A 70 5.64 -3.71 10.25
CA THR A 70 5.05 -2.87 9.22
C THR A 70 6.12 -2.04 8.51
N ALA A 71 6.01 -1.89 7.18
CA ALA A 71 6.84 -0.99 6.40
C ALA A 71 5.96 -0.02 5.61
N PRO A 72 5.86 1.24 6.06
CA PRO A 72 5.11 2.26 5.35
C PRO A 72 5.94 2.92 4.25
N MET A 73 5.28 3.20 3.13
CA MET A 73 5.70 4.15 2.10
C MET A 73 4.55 5.16 1.93
N PHE A 74 4.81 6.41 2.24
CA PHE A 74 3.85 7.51 2.12
C PHE A 74 3.91 8.14 0.73
N GLN A 75 2.87 8.90 0.37
CA GLN A 75 2.77 9.61 -0.90
C GLN A 75 3.98 10.53 -1.13
N ASP A 76 4.43 11.26 -0.10
CA ASP A 76 5.75 11.86 -0.09
C ASP A 76 6.78 10.77 0.27
N PRO A 77 7.81 10.54 -0.56
CA PRO A 77 8.84 9.52 -0.31
C PRO A 77 9.58 9.62 1.02
N LEU A 78 9.58 10.78 1.68
CA LEU A 78 10.22 11.04 2.98
C LEU A 78 11.65 10.47 3.03
N LEU A 79 12.43 10.72 1.99
CA LEU A 79 13.84 10.34 1.96
C LEU A 79 14.66 11.27 2.85
N LEU A 80 15.67 10.71 3.51
CA LEU A 80 16.63 11.48 4.31
C LEU A 80 17.48 12.34 3.37
N PRO A 81 17.35 13.68 3.37
CA PRO A 81 17.97 14.53 2.37
C PRO A 81 19.49 14.56 2.41
N TRP A 82 20.09 14.20 3.55
CA TRP A 82 21.53 14.09 3.77
C TRP A 82 22.10 12.69 3.48
N ARG A 83 21.34 11.77 2.93
CA ARG A 83 21.75 10.42 2.54
C ARG A 83 21.51 10.19 1.06
N ASP A 84 22.43 9.48 0.42
CA ASP A 84 22.22 8.99 -0.94
C ASP A 84 21.14 7.88 -1.00
N ALA A 85 20.79 7.43 -2.21
CA ALA A 85 19.75 6.42 -2.41
C ALA A 85 20.09 5.11 -1.67
N LEU A 86 21.31 4.62 -1.79
CA LEU A 86 21.77 3.39 -1.13
C LEU A 86 21.68 3.49 0.39
N SER A 87 22.17 4.59 0.94
CA SER A 87 22.15 4.86 2.39
C SER A 87 20.73 5.08 2.93
N ASN A 88 19.80 5.61 2.12
CA ASN A 88 18.39 5.71 2.48
C ASN A 88 17.76 4.34 2.69
N VAL A 89 18.01 3.40 1.80
CA VAL A 89 17.48 2.03 1.90
C VAL A 89 18.18 1.26 3.04
N ALA A 90 19.51 1.33 3.11
CA ALA A 90 20.30 0.69 4.18
C ALA A 90 19.93 1.20 5.58
N PHE A 91 19.44 2.44 5.69
CA PHE A 91 18.96 3.00 6.95
C PHE A 91 17.75 2.25 7.51
N GLY A 92 16.81 1.84 6.64
CA GLY A 92 15.65 1.04 7.04
C GLY A 92 16.04 -0.29 7.71
N LEU A 93 17.19 -0.84 7.32
CA LEU A 93 17.71 -2.11 7.84
C LEU A 93 18.49 -1.97 9.18
N LYS A 94 18.61 -0.77 9.75
CA LYS A 94 19.36 -0.58 11.00
C LYS A 94 18.75 -1.29 12.21
N ALA A 95 17.46 -1.53 12.20
CA ALA A 95 16.76 -2.26 13.24
C ALA A 95 16.99 -3.79 13.16
N GLU A 96 17.49 -4.28 12.02
CA GLU A 96 17.77 -5.70 11.82
C GLU A 96 19.12 -6.06 12.46
N PRO A 97 19.23 -7.25 13.10
CA PRO A 97 20.47 -7.71 13.73
C PRO A 97 21.48 -8.27 12.71
N ILE A 98 21.76 -7.50 11.65
CA ILE A 98 22.68 -7.89 10.57
C ILE A 98 23.86 -6.89 10.47
N PRO A 99 25.06 -7.34 10.02
CA PRO A 99 26.23 -6.50 9.86
C PRO A 99 26.02 -5.33 8.92
N ALA A 100 26.76 -4.24 9.10
CA ALA A 100 26.62 -3.05 8.25
C ALA A 100 26.89 -3.33 6.76
N ALA A 101 27.87 -4.18 6.46
CA ALA A 101 28.19 -4.59 5.09
C ALA A 101 27.02 -5.33 4.42
N GLU A 102 26.36 -6.23 5.16
CA GLU A 102 25.21 -6.99 4.68
C GLU A 102 23.99 -6.07 4.45
N ARG A 103 23.76 -5.07 5.34
CA ARG A 103 22.71 -4.05 5.12
C ARG A 103 22.91 -3.30 3.80
N VAL A 104 24.14 -2.92 3.50
CA VAL A 104 24.48 -2.20 2.26
C VAL A 104 24.25 -3.08 1.03
N GLU A 105 24.67 -4.34 1.09
CA GLU A 105 24.49 -5.27 -0.03
C GLU A 105 23.01 -5.59 -0.27
N ARG A 106 22.25 -5.84 0.78
CA ARG A 106 20.81 -6.05 0.69
C ARG A 106 20.09 -4.81 0.15
N ALA A 107 20.48 -3.61 0.58
CA ALA A 107 19.94 -2.36 0.07
C ALA A 107 20.22 -2.18 -1.42
N ARG A 108 21.44 -2.53 -1.87
CA ARG A 108 21.84 -2.52 -3.28
C ARG A 108 20.96 -3.45 -4.11
N THR A 109 20.84 -4.70 -3.69
CA THR A 109 20.03 -5.72 -4.39
C THR A 109 18.59 -5.23 -4.58
N VAL A 110 17.96 -4.70 -3.52
CA VAL A 110 16.56 -4.24 -3.61
C VAL A 110 16.44 -2.99 -4.49
N LEU A 111 17.42 -2.08 -4.48
CA LEU A 111 17.42 -0.93 -5.38
C LEU A 111 17.54 -1.35 -6.84
N GLU A 112 18.41 -2.31 -7.16
CA GLU A 112 18.54 -2.86 -8.51
C GLU A 112 17.24 -3.54 -8.98
N GLU A 113 16.56 -4.26 -8.11
CA GLU A 113 15.24 -4.85 -8.37
C GLU A 113 14.15 -3.78 -8.62
N THR A 114 14.29 -2.59 -8.04
CA THR A 114 13.41 -1.45 -8.35
C THR A 114 13.91 -0.60 -9.53
N GLY A 115 14.92 -1.07 -10.25
CA GLY A 115 15.44 -0.48 -11.47
C GLY A 115 16.35 0.75 -11.26
N LEU A 116 17.02 0.83 -10.10
CA LEU A 116 18.05 1.84 -9.81
C LEU A 116 19.40 1.15 -9.67
N SER A 117 20.39 1.55 -10.45
CA SER A 117 21.70 0.89 -10.46
C SER A 117 22.85 1.85 -10.73
N GLY A 118 24.08 1.35 -10.57
CA GLY A 118 25.29 2.08 -10.90
C GLY A 118 25.39 3.43 -10.16
N ALA A 119 25.64 4.50 -10.93
CA ALA A 119 25.80 5.85 -10.38
C ALA A 119 24.54 6.43 -9.71
N GLU A 120 23.36 5.87 -9.99
CA GLU A 120 22.12 6.33 -9.39
C GLU A 120 22.06 6.05 -7.88
N LEU A 121 22.73 4.99 -7.42
CA LEU A 121 22.75 4.59 -6.01
C LEU A 121 23.44 5.63 -5.11
N ALA A 122 24.38 6.39 -5.66
CA ALA A 122 25.13 7.44 -4.96
C ALA A 122 24.44 8.83 -5.01
N LYS A 123 23.32 8.96 -5.74
CA LYS A 123 22.59 10.23 -5.84
C LYS A 123 21.82 10.55 -4.57
N PHE A 124 21.89 11.81 -4.15
CA PHE A 124 21.07 12.35 -3.08
C PHE A 124 19.64 12.67 -3.55
N PRO A 125 18.63 12.75 -2.64
CA PRO A 125 17.23 12.98 -3.01
C PRO A 125 16.99 14.16 -3.96
N HIS A 126 17.72 15.27 -3.82
CA HIS A 126 17.62 16.44 -4.70
C HIS A 126 18.15 16.20 -6.12
N GLN A 127 18.95 15.14 -6.33
CA GLN A 127 19.51 14.75 -7.63
C GLN A 127 18.66 13.67 -8.33
N LEU A 128 17.64 13.16 -7.66
CA LEU A 128 16.75 12.12 -8.15
C LEU A 128 15.48 12.73 -8.78
N SER A 129 15.00 12.15 -9.87
CA SER A 129 13.67 12.45 -10.39
C SER A 129 12.57 12.01 -9.41
N GLY A 130 11.33 12.50 -9.59
CA GLY A 130 10.18 12.07 -8.77
C GLY A 130 10.01 10.56 -8.73
N GLY A 131 10.01 9.92 -9.90
CA GLY A 131 9.90 8.46 -10.01
C GLY A 131 11.10 7.71 -9.41
N MET A 132 12.32 8.27 -9.48
CA MET A 132 13.48 7.68 -8.80
C MET A 132 13.33 7.76 -7.27
N ARG A 133 12.90 8.92 -6.73
CA ARG A 133 12.65 9.04 -5.27
C ARG A 133 11.60 8.05 -4.81
N GLN A 134 10.54 7.85 -5.59
CA GLN A 134 9.48 6.89 -5.28
C GLN A 134 10.01 5.46 -5.26
N ARG A 135 10.86 5.08 -6.24
CA ARG A 135 11.52 3.75 -6.27
C ARG A 135 12.47 3.53 -5.10
N VAL A 136 13.20 4.56 -4.65
CA VAL A 136 14.04 4.46 -3.44
C VAL A 136 13.16 4.24 -2.19
N ALA A 137 12.03 4.94 -2.07
CA ALA A 137 11.10 4.75 -0.95
C ALA A 137 10.47 3.35 -0.96
N LEU A 138 10.08 2.86 -2.14
CA LEU A 138 9.58 1.48 -2.29
C LEU A 138 10.66 0.45 -1.93
N ALA A 139 11.89 0.63 -2.42
CA ALA A 139 13.03 -0.22 -2.08
C ALA A 139 13.28 -0.24 -0.56
N ARG A 140 13.20 0.93 0.10
CA ARG A 140 13.34 1.04 1.56
C ARG A 140 12.27 0.24 2.31
N ALA A 141 11.02 0.28 1.85
CA ALA A 141 9.93 -0.48 2.44
C ALA A 141 10.08 -2.00 2.21
N LEU A 142 10.50 -2.41 1.01
CA LEU A 142 10.71 -3.83 0.68
C LEU A 142 11.93 -4.44 1.37
N ALA A 143 12.99 -3.65 1.61
CA ALA A 143 14.26 -4.14 2.14
C ALA A 143 14.12 -4.77 3.53
N VAL A 144 13.24 -4.26 4.39
CA VAL A 144 13.03 -4.74 5.77
C VAL A 144 12.22 -6.04 5.84
N ALA A 145 11.81 -6.60 4.70
CA ALA A 145 11.01 -7.83 4.64
C ALA A 145 9.81 -7.80 5.62
N PRO A 146 8.86 -6.87 5.43
CA PRO A 146 7.75 -6.68 6.36
C PRO A 146 6.72 -7.80 6.28
N ASP A 147 5.97 -7.98 7.38
CA ASP A 147 4.76 -8.81 7.38
C ASP A 147 3.57 -8.03 6.77
N LEU A 148 3.55 -6.70 6.95
CA LEU A 148 2.53 -5.80 6.40
C LEU A 148 3.18 -4.62 5.69
N LEU A 149 3.00 -4.55 4.38
CA LEU A 149 3.44 -3.46 3.51
C LEU A 149 2.30 -2.44 3.38
N LEU A 150 2.57 -1.18 3.68
CA LEU A 150 1.61 -0.08 3.62
C LEU A 150 2.07 0.91 2.55
N LEU A 151 1.38 0.99 1.42
CA LEU A 151 1.82 1.77 0.27
C LEU A 151 0.77 2.83 -0.10
N ASP A 152 1.17 4.10 -0.07
CA ASP A 152 0.31 5.21 -0.47
C ASP A 152 0.74 5.76 -1.84
N GLU A 153 -0.04 5.49 -2.88
CA GLU A 153 0.19 5.84 -4.29
C GLU A 153 1.61 5.45 -4.81
N PRO A 154 2.07 4.20 -4.61
CA PRO A 154 3.48 3.84 -4.80
C PRO A 154 3.95 3.89 -6.25
N PHE A 155 3.05 3.89 -7.23
CA PHE A 155 3.40 3.79 -8.65
C PHE A 155 3.04 5.03 -9.47
N ARG A 156 2.47 6.06 -8.83
CA ARG A 156 1.94 7.28 -9.48
C ARG A 156 2.94 8.02 -10.38
N ALA A 157 4.22 8.06 -10.00
CA ALA A 157 5.25 8.79 -10.75
C ALA A 157 6.06 7.89 -11.70
N LEU A 158 5.56 6.68 -11.99
CA LEU A 158 6.22 5.70 -12.84
C LEU A 158 5.56 5.65 -14.24
N ASP A 159 6.37 5.45 -15.27
CA ASP A 159 5.84 5.12 -16.59
C ASP A 159 5.16 3.73 -16.59
N PRO A 160 4.22 3.47 -17.50
CA PRO A 160 3.43 2.22 -17.47
C PRO A 160 4.27 0.92 -17.57
N PRO A 161 5.37 0.83 -18.36
CA PRO A 161 6.22 -0.35 -18.37
C PRO A 161 6.92 -0.59 -17.03
N LEU A 162 7.39 0.47 -16.37
CA LEU A 162 8.06 0.40 -15.08
C LEU A 162 7.06 0.08 -13.96
N ALA A 163 5.88 0.70 -13.97
CA ALA A 163 4.80 0.41 -13.01
C ALA A 163 4.45 -1.10 -13.03
N ARG A 164 4.28 -1.69 -14.23
CA ARG A 164 4.02 -3.15 -14.34
C ARG A 164 5.13 -4.00 -13.73
N ARG A 165 6.39 -3.63 -13.92
CA ARG A 165 7.51 -4.35 -13.29
C ARG A 165 7.47 -4.24 -11.76
N MET A 166 7.10 -3.07 -11.24
CA MET A 166 6.99 -2.85 -9.79
C MET A 166 5.77 -3.57 -9.19
N HIS A 167 4.64 -3.64 -9.91
CA HIS A 167 3.50 -4.49 -9.51
C HIS A 167 3.94 -5.94 -9.35
N ALA A 168 4.60 -6.51 -10.37
CA ALA A 168 5.10 -7.87 -10.32
C ALA A 168 6.12 -8.08 -9.18
N ARG A 169 6.97 -7.07 -8.90
CA ARG A 169 7.93 -7.15 -7.79
C ARG A 169 7.25 -7.16 -6.44
N VAL A 170 6.30 -6.26 -6.21
CA VAL A 170 5.51 -6.23 -4.95
C VAL A 170 4.77 -7.55 -4.77
N ARG A 171 4.10 -8.03 -5.82
CA ARG A 171 3.36 -9.29 -5.79
C ARG A 171 4.26 -10.47 -5.41
N ARG A 172 5.43 -10.58 -6.05
CA ARG A 172 6.42 -11.61 -5.74
C ARG A 172 6.83 -11.61 -4.26
N VAL A 173 7.07 -10.42 -3.68
CA VAL A 173 7.41 -10.30 -2.26
C VAL A 173 6.28 -10.81 -1.37
N ILE A 174 5.03 -10.48 -1.71
CA ILE A 174 3.85 -10.95 -0.97
C ILE A 174 3.76 -12.49 -1.01
N GLU A 175 3.96 -13.09 -2.18
CA GLU A 175 3.86 -14.55 -2.36
C GLU A 175 5.03 -15.30 -1.70
N GLU A 176 6.26 -14.91 -1.98
CA GLU A 176 7.46 -15.60 -1.48
C GLU A 176 7.62 -15.52 0.04
N ARG A 177 7.13 -14.43 0.65
CA ARG A 177 7.30 -14.16 2.09
C ARG A 177 6.02 -14.31 2.89
N HIS A 178 4.90 -14.68 2.24
CA HIS A 178 3.58 -14.70 2.86
C HIS A 178 3.24 -13.36 3.55
N ALA A 179 3.78 -12.25 3.01
CA ALA A 179 3.52 -10.91 3.48
C ALA A 179 2.11 -10.47 3.08
N THR A 180 1.68 -9.32 3.55
CA THR A 180 0.38 -8.71 3.21
C THR A 180 0.62 -7.28 2.74
N ALA A 181 -0.19 -6.77 1.84
CA ALA A 181 -0.12 -5.36 1.46
C ALA A 181 -1.47 -4.66 1.56
N LEU A 182 -1.42 -3.42 2.06
CA LEU A 182 -2.49 -2.44 1.95
C LEU A 182 -1.98 -1.31 1.05
N ILE A 183 -2.60 -1.13 -0.11
CA ILE A 183 -2.16 -0.20 -1.14
C ILE A 183 -3.25 0.84 -1.37
N VAL A 184 -2.89 2.10 -1.38
CA VAL A 184 -3.77 3.20 -1.81
C VAL A 184 -3.47 3.52 -3.26
N THR A 185 -4.49 3.57 -4.08
CA THR A 185 -4.42 4.07 -5.45
C THR A 185 -5.75 4.75 -5.84
N HIS A 186 -5.69 5.63 -6.81
CA HIS A 186 -6.87 6.22 -7.44
C HIS A 186 -7.09 5.68 -8.87
N ASP A 187 -6.23 4.80 -9.35
CA ASP A 187 -6.29 4.16 -10.67
C ASP A 187 -6.90 2.76 -10.56
N ALA A 188 -8.13 2.59 -11.07
CA ALA A 188 -8.84 1.32 -11.05
C ALA A 188 -8.09 0.22 -11.84
N ARG A 189 -7.42 0.58 -12.95
CA ARG A 189 -6.61 -0.38 -13.71
C ARG A 189 -5.38 -0.84 -12.93
N GLU A 190 -4.78 0.05 -12.15
CA GLU A 190 -3.70 -0.30 -11.25
C GLU A 190 -4.19 -1.26 -10.17
N ALA A 191 -5.31 -0.92 -9.50
CA ALA A 191 -5.91 -1.78 -8.47
C ALA A 191 -6.21 -3.18 -9.02
N VAL A 192 -6.86 -3.28 -10.18
CA VAL A 192 -7.17 -4.57 -10.82
C VAL A 192 -5.91 -5.36 -11.19
N ARG A 193 -4.81 -4.69 -11.55
CA ARG A 193 -3.55 -5.37 -11.91
C ARG A 193 -2.80 -5.98 -10.75
N ILE A 194 -2.99 -5.48 -9.53
CA ILE A 194 -2.16 -5.90 -8.40
C ILE A 194 -2.96 -6.53 -7.26
N ALA A 195 -4.23 -6.15 -7.06
CA ALA A 195 -4.99 -6.53 -5.88
C ALA A 195 -5.71 -7.87 -5.99
N ASP A 196 -5.90 -8.51 -4.85
CA ASP A 196 -6.83 -9.63 -4.65
C ASP A 196 -8.23 -9.09 -4.29
N ARG A 197 -8.29 -7.88 -3.70
CA ARG A 197 -9.54 -7.21 -3.32
C ARG A 197 -9.40 -5.69 -3.35
N VAL A 198 -10.52 -5.02 -3.58
CA VAL A 198 -10.62 -3.57 -3.59
C VAL A 198 -11.67 -3.11 -2.60
N VAL A 199 -11.37 -2.07 -1.86
CA VAL A 199 -12.28 -1.36 -0.97
C VAL A 199 -12.44 0.05 -1.49
N LEU A 200 -13.66 0.44 -1.78
CA LEU A 200 -14.03 1.77 -2.23
C LEU A 200 -14.50 2.61 -1.06
N LEU A 201 -13.94 3.78 -0.89
CA LEU A 201 -14.37 4.78 0.08
C LEU A 201 -15.22 5.86 -0.58
N SER A 202 -16.24 6.35 0.13
CA SER A 202 -17.00 7.55 -0.25
C SER A 202 -16.14 8.82 -0.14
N ALA A 203 -16.65 9.94 -0.66
CA ALA A 203 -16.11 11.26 -0.32
C ALA A 203 -16.13 11.52 1.19
N ALA A 204 -15.35 12.52 1.64
CA ALA A 204 -15.23 12.86 3.05
C ALA A 204 -16.60 13.24 3.68
N PRO A 205 -16.88 12.79 4.91
CA PRO A 205 -16.11 11.83 5.68
C PRO A 205 -16.14 10.44 5.03
N GLY A 206 -14.95 9.83 4.88
CA GLY A 206 -14.81 8.54 4.22
C GLY A 206 -15.56 7.44 4.97
N ARG A 207 -16.39 6.71 4.26
CA ARG A 207 -17.09 5.49 4.69
C ARG A 207 -16.82 4.40 3.67
N ILE A 208 -16.91 3.15 4.06
CA ILE A 208 -16.84 2.05 3.08
C ILE A 208 -18.10 2.14 2.20
N ARG A 209 -17.87 2.38 0.90
CA ARG A 209 -18.91 2.42 -0.11
C ARG A 209 -19.14 1.05 -0.71
N ALA A 210 -18.07 0.37 -1.11
CA ALA A 210 -18.15 -0.94 -1.70
C ALA A 210 -16.93 -1.79 -1.33
N PHE A 211 -17.10 -3.08 -1.42
CA PHE A 211 -16.07 -4.09 -1.28
C PHE A 211 -16.14 -5.04 -2.48
N ARG A 212 -15.01 -5.31 -3.12
CA ARG A 212 -14.94 -6.19 -4.27
C ARG A 212 -13.78 -7.17 -4.12
N GLU A 213 -14.07 -8.46 -4.04
CA GLU A 213 -13.06 -9.48 -4.28
C GLU A 213 -12.89 -9.63 -5.79
N LEU A 214 -11.64 -9.57 -6.24
CA LEU A 214 -11.34 -9.68 -7.65
C LEU A 214 -11.18 -11.16 -8.02
N PRO A 215 -11.77 -11.60 -9.14
CA PRO A 215 -11.65 -12.97 -9.60
C PRO A 215 -10.20 -13.23 -10.04
N ASP A 216 -9.80 -14.48 -9.98
CA ASP A 216 -8.52 -15.00 -10.45
C ASP A 216 -7.27 -14.30 -9.85
N ARG A 217 -6.12 -14.86 -10.12
CA ARG A 217 -4.86 -14.22 -9.72
C ARG A 217 -4.55 -13.06 -10.65
N PRO A 218 -4.04 -11.93 -10.14
CA PRO A 218 -3.73 -10.75 -10.96
C PRO A 218 -2.88 -11.05 -12.20
N GLU A 219 -1.96 -12.02 -12.10
CA GLU A 219 -1.04 -12.40 -13.18
C GLU A 219 -1.74 -13.08 -14.37
N THR A 220 -2.92 -13.67 -14.14
CA THR A 220 -3.69 -14.39 -15.17
C THR A 220 -4.72 -13.50 -15.87
N ARG A 221 -4.97 -12.30 -15.37
CA ARG A 221 -5.97 -11.39 -15.93
C ARG A 221 -5.50 -10.82 -17.27
N THR A 222 -6.32 -11.01 -18.28
CA THR A 222 -6.10 -10.46 -19.62
C THR A 222 -6.32 -8.95 -19.64
N ALA A 223 -5.85 -8.27 -20.69
CA ALA A 223 -6.08 -6.84 -20.87
C ALA A 223 -7.57 -6.47 -20.94
N ALA A 224 -8.40 -7.35 -21.51
CA ALA A 224 -9.85 -7.16 -21.61
C ALA A 224 -10.52 -7.25 -20.23
N GLU A 225 -10.20 -8.28 -19.45
CA GLU A 225 -10.71 -8.45 -18.08
C GLU A 225 -10.28 -7.29 -17.15
N ILE A 226 -9.04 -6.82 -17.30
CA ILE A 226 -8.57 -5.65 -16.55
C ILE A 226 -9.37 -4.40 -16.92
N ALA A 227 -9.70 -4.20 -18.19
CA ALA A 227 -10.49 -3.05 -18.62
C ALA A 227 -11.93 -3.13 -18.07
N GLU A 228 -12.57 -4.28 -18.20
CA GLU A 228 -13.95 -4.52 -17.71
C GLU A 228 -14.06 -4.34 -16.20
N LEU A 229 -13.15 -4.95 -15.43
CA LEU A 229 -13.14 -4.83 -13.97
C LEU A 229 -12.82 -3.40 -13.52
N ALA A 230 -11.96 -2.67 -14.25
CA ALA A 230 -11.66 -1.28 -13.93
C ALA A 230 -12.87 -0.38 -14.18
N GLU A 231 -13.60 -0.56 -15.29
CA GLU A 231 -14.84 0.16 -15.57
C GLU A 231 -15.93 -0.13 -14.52
N GLU A 232 -16.03 -1.38 -14.04
CA GLU A 232 -16.92 -1.75 -12.93
C GLU A 232 -16.54 -1.00 -11.64
N LEU A 233 -15.23 -0.92 -11.30
CA LEU A 233 -14.76 -0.22 -10.11
C LEU A 233 -15.01 1.28 -10.21
N ASP A 234 -14.79 1.90 -11.36
CA ASP A 234 -15.06 3.32 -11.60
C ASP A 234 -16.56 3.61 -11.47
N ALA A 235 -17.44 2.80 -12.08
CA ALA A 235 -18.89 2.92 -11.96
C ALA A 235 -19.38 2.74 -10.51
N LEU A 236 -18.77 1.83 -9.73
CA LEU A 236 -19.03 1.69 -8.30
C LEU A 236 -18.55 2.93 -7.52
N ALA A 237 -17.40 3.50 -7.87
CA ALA A 237 -16.87 4.70 -7.23
C ALA A 237 -17.76 5.93 -7.50
N ASP A 238 -18.31 6.07 -8.69
CA ASP A 238 -19.19 7.17 -9.10
C ASP A 238 -20.64 6.99 -8.59
N GLY A 239 -21.03 5.77 -8.20
CA GLY A 239 -22.36 5.47 -7.67
C GLY A 239 -23.39 5.08 -8.72
N GLU A 240 -22.93 4.75 -9.89
CA GLU A 240 -23.77 4.30 -11.00
C GLU A 240 -24.26 2.86 -10.81
N LEU A 241 -23.53 2.06 -10.01
CA LEU A 241 -23.89 0.69 -9.69
C LEU A 241 -24.35 0.52 -8.24
N PRO A 242 -25.33 -0.39 -7.98
CA PRO A 242 -25.77 -0.68 -6.63
C PRO A 242 -24.68 -1.41 -5.84
N VAL A 243 -24.45 -0.93 -4.62
CA VAL A 243 -23.44 -1.49 -3.70
C VAL A 243 -23.93 -2.79 -3.10
N ARG A 244 -23.15 -3.88 -3.20
CA ARG A 244 -23.38 -5.06 -2.35
C ARG A 244 -22.84 -4.77 -0.96
N PRO A 245 -23.65 -4.98 0.11
CA PRO A 245 -23.17 -4.78 1.47
C PRO A 245 -21.98 -5.69 1.76
N HIS A 246 -20.98 -5.13 2.43
CA HIS A 246 -19.82 -5.87 2.95
C HIS A 246 -20.33 -7.00 3.87
N PRO A 247 -19.93 -8.27 3.68
CA PRO A 247 -20.18 -9.29 4.67
C PRO A 247 -19.43 -8.89 5.95
N ARG A 248 -20.15 -8.45 6.98
CA ARG A 248 -19.58 -8.22 8.30
C ARG A 248 -19.02 -9.54 8.81
N VAL A 249 -17.69 -9.64 8.90
CA VAL A 249 -17.05 -10.73 9.62
C VAL A 249 -17.30 -10.47 11.09
N GLY A 250 -18.22 -11.25 11.70
CA GLY A 250 -18.44 -11.22 13.16
C GLY A 250 -19.86 -10.93 13.61
N GLN A 251 -20.86 -11.57 13.00
CA GLN A 251 -22.12 -11.88 13.70
C GLN A 251 -22.28 -13.39 13.71
N LYS A 252 -21.70 -14.03 14.71
CA LYS A 252 -22.18 -15.27 15.35
C LYS A 252 -21.88 -15.15 16.83
#